data_b2712110f377282cc2319c9502f7a9bf
#
_entry.id   b2712110f377282cc2319c9502f7a9bf
#
_cell.length_a   1.000
_cell.length_b   1.000
_cell.length_c   1.000
_cell.angle_alpha   90.00
_cell.angle_beta   90.00
_cell.angle_gamma   90.00
#
_symmetry.space_group_name_H-M   'P 1'
#
loop_
_entity.id
_entity.type
_entity.pdbx_description
1 polymer ?
#
loop_
_entity_poly.entity_id
_entity_poly.type
_entity_poly.pdbx_seq_one_letter_code
_entity_poly.pdbx_strand_id
1 'polypeptide(L)'
;MKHLPKLFEKNRAWAAEVAESDPGFFSRLQHQQAPSYLWIGCSDSRVPANQIVGLMPGEMFVHRNVANVFIHSDLNALSTLHFAVEVLKVSHVIVCGHYGCGGVLAALRGDRHGLVDNWLRHVADVREKHRARLEGLDPADAHRRLCELNVVEQVWNVANTTVVRDAWARGQSLALHGWIYGLADGLLHDLGVTAAGEADLSAAWARAVDAMGR
;
A
#
# COMPACT_ATOMS: atom_id res chain seq x y z
N MET A 1 -28.12 18.26 -11.89
CA MET A 1 -26.97 18.42 -10.95
C MET A 1 -26.21 19.68 -11.34
N LYS A 2 -26.04 20.61 -10.38
CA LYS A 2 -25.43 21.93 -10.66
C LYS A 2 -23.87 21.91 -10.58
N HIS A 3 -23.28 20.86 -10.00
CA HIS A 3 -21.84 20.79 -9.75
C HIS A 3 -21.21 19.54 -10.37
N LEU A 4 -20.01 19.68 -10.95
CA LEU A 4 -19.22 18.63 -11.59
C LEU A 4 -19.94 17.79 -12.67
N PRO A 5 -20.72 18.36 -13.59
CA PRO A 5 -21.49 17.61 -14.57
C PRO A 5 -20.61 16.68 -15.43
N LYS A 6 -19.40 17.13 -15.77
CA LYS A 6 -18.44 16.35 -16.55
C LYS A 6 -18.03 15.01 -15.92
N LEU A 7 -17.99 14.92 -14.58
CA LEU A 7 -17.66 13.64 -13.91
C LEU A 7 -18.82 12.65 -14.03
N PHE A 8 -20.06 13.13 -13.95
CA PHE A 8 -21.23 12.27 -14.16
C PHE A 8 -21.38 11.83 -15.61
N GLU A 9 -21.03 12.68 -16.57
CA GLU A 9 -20.98 12.32 -17.99
C GLU A 9 -19.94 11.22 -18.25
N LYS A 10 -18.73 11.37 -17.73
CA LYS A 10 -17.69 10.36 -17.81
C LYS A 10 -18.08 9.04 -17.13
N ASN A 11 -18.74 9.10 -15.96
CA ASN A 11 -19.23 7.92 -15.28
C ASN A 11 -20.30 7.18 -16.10
N ARG A 12 -21.26 7.91 -16.69
CA ARG A 12 -22.27 7.30 -17.57
C ARG A 12 -21.65 6.64 -18.79
N ALA A 13 -20.67 7.31 -19.43
CA ALA A 13 -19.97 6.76 -20.58
C ALA A 13 -19.20 5.47 -20.20
N TRP A 14 -18.46 5.51 -19.12
CA TRP A 14 -17.74 4.33 -18.59
C TRP A 14 -18.71 3.19 -18.25
N ALA A 15 -19.81 3.47 -17.57
CA ALA A 15 -20.78 2.43 -17.21
C ALA A 15 -21.46 1.80 -18.45
N ALA A 16 -21.72 2.60 -19.48
CA ALA A 16 -22.26 2.10 -20.76
C ALA A 16 -21.25 1.20 -21.48
N GLU A 17 -19.98 1.62 -21.56
CA GLU A 17 -18.88 0.85 -22.17
C GLU A 17 -18.68 -0.50 -21.46
N VAL A 18 -18.67 -0.49 -20.12
CA VAL A 18 -18.57 -1.74 -19.34
C VAL A 18 -19.77 -2.64 -19.56
N ALA A 19 -21.01 -2.09 -19.58
CA ALA A 19 -22.21 -2.88 -19.81
C ALA A 19 -22.31 -3.43 -21.23
N GLU A 20 -21.74 -2.75 -22.23
CA GLU A 20 -21.64 -3.23 -23.61
C GLU A 20 -20.63 -4.37 -23.72
N SER A 21 -19.47 -4.26 -23.09
CA SER A 21 -18.43 -5.28 -23.11
C SER A 21 -18.78 -6.51 -22.26
N ASP A 22 -19.49 -6.32 -21.15
CA ASP A 22 -19.94 -7.37 -20.22
C ASP A 22 -21.33 -7.01 -19.62
N PRO A 23 -22.43 -7.42 -20.27
CA PRO A 23 -23.79 -7.09 -19.84
C PRO A 23 -24.14 -7.55 -18.40
N GLY A 24 -23.42 -8.57 -17.89
CA GLY A 24 -23.63 -9.10 -16.54
C GLY A 24 -22.79 -8.45 -15.46
N PHE A 25 -21.84 -7.57 -15.80
CA PHE A 25 -20.82 -7.05 -14.88
C PHE A 25 -21.42 -6.45 -13.61
N PHE A 26 -22.26 -5.44 -13.72
CA PHE A 26 -22.84 -4.74 -12.56
C PHE A 26 -23.77 -5.63 -11.74
N SER A 27 -24.48 -6.55 -12.38
CA SER A 27 -25.34 -7.50 -11.69
C SER A 27 -24.55 -8.47 -10.82
N ARG A 28 -23.42 -8.98 -11.33
CA ARG A 28 -22.50 -9.81 -10.51
C ARG A 28 -21.87 -9.00 -9.40
N LEU A 29 -21.34 -7.82 -9.71
CA LEU A 29 -20.66 -6.97 -8.74
C LEU A 29 -21.55 -6.54 -7.57
N GLN A 30 -22.84 -6.30 -7.81
CA GLN A 30 -23.82 -5.93 -6.80
C GLN A 30 -23.97 -7.02 -5.71
N HIS A 31 -23.78 -8.29 -6.05
CA HIS A 31 -24.04 -9.42 -5.17
C HIS A 31 -22.75 -10.09 -4.65
N GLN A 32 -21.58 -9.67 -5.11
CA GLN A 32 -20.32 -10.32 -4.78
C GLN A 32 -19.27 -9.30 -4.32
N GLN A 33 -18.78 -9.48 -3.08
CA GLN A 33 -17.56 -8.86 -2.59
C GLN A 33 -16.66 -9.98 -2.06
N ALA A 34 -15.77 -10.48 -2.90
CA ALA A 34 -14.86 -11.55 -2.56
C ALA A 34 -13.43 -11.23 -3.09
N PRO A 35 -12.82 -10.11 -2.65
CA PRO A 35 -11.48 -9.76 -3.07
C PRO A 35 -10.46 -10.74 -2.51
N SER A 36 -9.46 -11.10 -3.30
CA SER A 36 -8.33 -11.89 -2.83
C SER A 36 -7.22 -11.04 -2.20
N TYR A 37 -7.26 -9.73 -2.41
CA TYR A 37 -6.19 -8.81 -2.07
C TYR A 37 -6.68 -7.66 -1.20
N LEU A 38 -5.87 -7.29 -0.19
CA LEU A 38 -5.91 -5.96 0.42
C LEU A 38 -4.69 -5.17 -0.07
N TRP A 39 -4.93 -3.99 -0.65
CA TRP A 39 -3.90 -3.04 -1.01
C TRP A 39 -3.82 -1.91 0.01
N ILE A 40 -2.62 -1.64 0.54
CA ILE A 40 -2.32 -0.50 1.40
C ILE A 40 -1.35 0.40 0.64
N GLY A 41 -1.83 1.53 0.14
CA GLY A 41 -1.07 2.37 -0.77
C GLY A 41 -1.07 3.86 -0.43
N CYS A 42 -0.30 4.62 -1.23
CA CYS A 42 -0.28 6.07 -1.13
C CYS A 42 -1.56 6.71 -1.70
N SER A 43 -1.98 7.84 -1.09
CA SER A 43 -3.06 8.68 -1.61
C SER A 43 -2.69 9.44 -2.90
N ASP A 44 -1.46 9.35 -3.37
CA ASP A 44 -0.99 10.00 -4.60
C ASP A 44 -1.91 9.65 -5.78
N SER A 45 -2.43 10.68 -6.46
CA SER A 45 -3.41 10.52 -7.54
C SER A 45 -2.87 9.77 -8.78
N ARG A 46 -1.55 9.63 -8.88
CA ARG A 46 -0.86 8.93 -9.98
C ARG A 46 -0.73 7.42 -9.73
N VAL A 47 -1.20 6.93 -8.56
CA VAL A 47 -1.07 5.52 -8.13
C VAL A 47 -2.44 4.89 -7.92
N PRO A 48 -3.21 4.62 -9.00
CA PRO A 48 -4.52 4.00 -8.90
C PRO A 48 -4.39 2.46 -8.79
N ALA A 49 -4.60 1.92 -7.60
CA ALA A 49 -4.31 0.52 -7.25
C ALA A 49 -4.82 -0.51 -8.28
N ASN A 50 -6.12 -0.52 -8.58
CA ASN A 50 -6.70 -1.49 -9.50
C ASN A 50 -6.14 -1.39 -10.93
N GLN A 51 -5.93 -0.16 -11.42
CA GLN A 51 -5.43 0.06 -12.79
C GLN A 51 -4.00 -0.43 -12.97
N ILE A 52 -3.16 -0.24 -11.94
CA ILE A 52 -1.74 -0.63 -11.99
C ILE A 52 -1.57 -2.15 -12.15
N VAL A 53 -2.45 -2.93 -11.53
CA VAL A 53 -2.39 -4.40 -11.59
C VAL A 53 -3.42 -5.01 -12.55
N GLY A 54 -4.16 -4.20 -13.29
CA GLY A 54 -5.15 -4.67 -14.27
C GLY A 54 -6.35 -5.39 -13.66
N LEU A 55 -6.67 -5.13 -12.39
CA LEU A 55 -7.81 -5.72 -11.70
C LEU A 55 -9.08 -4.89 -11.88
N MET A 56 -10.20 -5.59 -12.02
CA MET A 56 -11.52 -4.98 -12.13
C MET A 56 -12.08 -4.58 -10.74
N PRO A 57 -13.08 -3.68 -10.69
CA PRO A 57 -13.79 -3.41 -9.45
C PRO A 57 -14.31 -4.70 -8.78
N GLY A 58 -14.14 -4.81 -7.46
CA GLY A 58 -14.56 -5.97 -6.66
C GLY A 58 -13.45 -6.98 -6.36
N GLU A 59 -12.34 -6.96 -7.10
CA GLU A 59 -11.25 -7.95 -6.95
C GLU A 59 -10.22 -7.55 -5.89
N MET A 60 -10.18 -6.26 -5.50
CA MET A 60 -9.21 -5.73 -4.54
C MET A 60 -9.90 -4.83 -3.52
N PHE A 61 -9.63 -5.05 -2.24
CA PHE A 61 -9.98 -4.15 -1.15
C PHE A 61 -8.86 -3.14 -0.95
N VAL A 62 -9.16 -1.85 -0.76
CA VAL A 62 -8.15 -0.79 -0.85
C VAL A 62 -8.19 0.13 0.35
N HIS A 63 -7.03 0.32 0.99
CA HIS A 63 -6.75 1.38 1.95
C HIS A 63 -5.69 2.33 1.40
N ARG A 64 -5.89 3.65 1.56
CA ARG A 64 -4.94 4.66 1.07
C ARG A 64 -4.78 5.80 2.05
N ASN A 65 -3.53 6.21 2.25
CA ASN A 65 -3.18 7.38 3.06
C ASN A 65 -1.90 8.06 2.53
N VAL A 66 -1.51 9.19 3.08
CA VAL A 66 -0.28 9.87 2.68
C VAL A 66 0.93 8.98 3.02
N ALA A 67 1.75 8.68 2.01
CA ALA A 67 2.97 7.87 2.10
C ALA A 67 2.75 6.40 2.51
N ASN A 68 1.60 5.79 2.24
CA ASN A 68 1.32 4.37 2.49
C ASN A 68 1.72 3.88 3.90
N VAL A 69 1.58 4.73 4.90
CA VAL A 69 1.96 4.46 6.29
C VAL A 69 0.93 3.54 6.96
N PHE A 70 1.41 2.59 7.76
CA PHE A 70 0.59 1.74 8.61
C PHE A 70 1.12 1.78 10.04
N ILE A 71 0.29 2.21 10.99
CA ILE A 71 0.66 2.31 12.41
C ILE A 71 -0.36 1.58 13.30
N HIS A 72 0.14 1.01 14.39
CA HIS A 72 -0.66 0.16 15.28
C HIS A 72 -1.76 0.91 16.08
N SER A 73 -1.79 2.24 16.03
CA SER A 73 -2.80 3.09 16.68
C SER A 73 -3.76 3.76 15.70
N ASP A 74 -3.59 3.57 14.38
CA ASP A 74 -4.54 4.05 13.37
C ASP A 74 -5.72 3.10 13.28
N LEU A 75 -6.80 3.42 13.98
CA LEU A 75 -8.02 2.61 13.98
C LEU A 75 -8.65 2.50 12.59
N ASN A 76 -8.46 3.46 11.69
CA ASN A 76 -8.98 3.38 10.33
C ASN A 76 -8.23 2.30 9.51
N ALA A 77 -6.91 2.32 9.55
CA ALA A 77 -6.09 1.29 8.89
C ALA A 77 -6.32 -0.10 9.51
N LEU A 78 -6.36 -0.18 10.85
CA LEU A 78 -6.64 -1.43 11.57
C LEU A 78 -8.03 -1.98 11.26
N SER A 79 -9.06 -1.14 11.19
CA SER A 79 -10.42 -1.57 10.83
C SER A 79 -10.49 -2.12 9.41
N THR A 80 -9.80 -1.48 8.47
CA THR A 80 -9.70 -1.96 7.08
C THR A 80 -8.97 -3.31 7.02
N LEU A 81 -7.84 -3.45 7.71
CA LEU A 81 -7.09 -4.70 7.80
C LEU A 81 -7.93 -5.81 8.43
N HIS A 82 -8.58 -5.51 9.57
CA HIS A 82 -9.45 -6.47 10.27
C HIS A 82 -10.59 -6.93 9.36
N PHE A 83 -11.28 -6.02 8.70
CA PHE A 83 -12.38 -6.38 7.80
C PHE A 83 -11.89 -7.25 6.63
N ALA A 84 -10.76 -6.90 6.04
CA ALA A 84 -10.17 -7.67 4.94
C ALA A 84 -9.79 -9.10 5.37
N VAL A 85 -9.12 -9.25 6.53
CA VAL A 85 -8.61 -10.54 7.00
C VAL A 85 -9.69 -11.39 7.65
N GLU A 86 -10.55 -10.79 8.49
CA GLU A 86 -11.53 -11.54 9.28
C GLU A 86 -12.86 -11.76 8.56
N VAL A 87 -13.32 -10.78 7.80
CA VAL A 87 -14.62 -10.82 7.14
C VAL A 87 -14.51 -11.28 5.70
N LEU A 88 -13.66 -10.58 4.91
CA LEU A 88 -13.50 -10.88 3.48
C LEU A 88 -12.55 -12.07 3.22
N LYS A 89 -11.75 -12.47 4.22
CA LYS A 89 -10.80 -13.58 4.13
C LYS A 89 -9.82 -13.46 2.98
N VAL A 90 -9.30 -12.24 2.74
CA VAL A 90 -8.25 -12.02 1.75
C VAL A 90 -7.04 -12.93 2.04
N SER A 91 -6.41 -13.44 1.01
CA SER A 91 -5.21 -14.27 1.13
C SER A 91 -3.90 -13.49 0.98
N HIS A 92 -3.99 -12.24 0.52
CA HIS A 92 -2.82 -11.40 0.30
C HIS A 92 -3.05 -9.97 0.81
N VAL A 93 -2.09 -9.43 1.55
CA VAL A 93 -1.99 -8.01 1.91
C VAL A 93 -0.76 -7.44 1.23
N ILE A 94 -0.93 -6.39 0.44
CA ILE A 94 0.13 -5.74 -0.34
C ILE A 94 0.31 -4.33 0.20
N VAL A 95 1.49 -4.04 0.76
CA VAL A 95 1.91 -2.65 1.01
C VAL A 95 2.64 -2.17 -0.22
N CYS A 96 2.09 -1.15 -0.87
CA CYS A 96 2.69 -0.60 -2.09
C CYS A 96 2.98 0.89 -1.94
N GLY A 97 4.28 1.21 -1.94
CA GLY A 97 4.80 2.56 -2.09
C GLY A 97 4.98 2.95 -3.54
N HIS A 98 5.53 4.14 -3.76
CA HIS A 98 5.93 4.56 -5.10
C HIS A 98 7.14 5.48 -5.04
N TYR A 99 7.97 5.44 -6.07
CA TYR A 99 9.05 6.40 -6.22
C TYR A 99 8.50 7.80 -6.44
N GLY A 100 9.24 8.81 -6.00
CA GLY A 100 8.80 10.19 -6.13
C GLY A 100 7.64 10.59 -5.19
N CYS A 101 7.45 9.87 -4.07
CA CYS A 101 6.44 10.19 -3.07
C CYS A 101 6.74 11.52 -2.37
N GLY A 102 5.84 12.50 -2.49
CA GLY A 102 6.01 13.82 -1.87
C GLY A 102 6.03 13.78 -0.34
N GLY A 103 5.25 12.90 0.28
CA GLY A 103 5.25 12.73 1.74
C GLY A 103 6.57 12.15 2.25
N VAL A 104 7.14 11.17 1.55
CA VAL A 104 8.45 10.61 1.89
C VAL A 104 9.56 11.66 1.70
N LEU A 105 9.49 12.47 0.62
CA LEU A 105 10.45 13.54 0.38
C LEU A 105 10.40 14.61 1.48
N ALA A 106 9.20 15.02 1.90
CA ALA A 106 9.02 15.98 2.99
C ALA A 106 9.64 15.45 4.30
N ALA A 107 9.42 14.17 4.63
CA ALA A 107 10.02 13.55 5.80
C ALA A 107 11.55 13.44 5.70
N LEU A 108 12.09 13.16 4.50
CA LEU A 108 13.52 13.11 4.26
C LEU A 108 14.19 14.47 4.51
N ARG A 109 13.58 15.54 3.98
CA ARG A 109 14.13 16.91 4.07
C ARG A 109 13.82 17.59 5.40
N GLY A 110 12.83 17.13 6.16
CA GLY A 110 12.31 17.82 7.33
C GLY A 110 11.47 19.05 6.97
N ASP A 111 10.84 19.05 5.79
CA ASP A 111 9.95 20.13 5.35
C ASP A 111 8.74 20.24 6.29
N ARG A 112 8.22 21.47 6.41
CA ARG A 112 7.07 21.75 7.30
C ARG A 112 5.84 22.11 6.48
N HIS A 113 4.79 21.31 6.63
CA HIS A 113 3.50 21.44 5.94
C HIS A 113 2.32 21.56 6.91
N GLY A 114 2.59 21.67 8.22
CA GLY A 114 1.57 21.82 9.25
C GLY A 114 1.05 20.48 9.80
N LEU A 115 -0.27 20.27 9.80
CA LEU A 115 -0.88 19.10 10.44
C LEU A 115 -0.30 17.77 9.95
N VAL A 116 -0.01 17.65 8.66
CA VAL A 116 0.50 16.41 8.06
C VAL A 116 1.88 16.03 8.57
N ASP A 117 2.64 16.95 9.13
CA ASP A 117 3.97 16.68 9.70
C ASP A 117 3.89 15.67 10.87
N ASN A 118 2.78 15.69 11.63
CA ASN A 118 2.55 14.70 12.70
C ASN A 118 2.40 13.28 12.12
N TRP A 119 1.74 13.14 10.98
CA TRP A 119 1.61 11.87 10.28
C TRP A 119 2.93 11.43 9.65
N LEU A 120 3.63 12.34 8.99
CA LEU A 120 4.92 12.07 8.35
C LEU A 120 6.04 11.81 9.36
N ARG A 121 5.80 12.04 10.68
CA ARG A 121 6.74 11.63 11.74
C ARG A 121 7.03 10.14 11.67
N HIS A 122 6.06 9.31 11.34
CA HIS A 122 6.27 7.87 11.18
C HIS A 122 7.25 7.53 10.06
N VAL A 123 7.26 8.30 8.96
CA VAL A 123 8.27 8.16 7.90
C VAL A 123 9.63 8.70 8.36
N ALA A 124 9.64 9.79 9.13
CA ALA A 124 10.88 10.31 9.71
C ALA A 124 11.51 9.32 10.70
N ASP A 125 10.71 8.55 11.45
CA ASP A 125 11.20 7.50 12.34
C ASP A 125 11.84 6.35 11.54
N VAL A 126 11.30 5.99 10.36
CA VAL A 126 11.95 5.07 9.41
C VAL A 126 13.30 5.63 8.93
N ARG A 127 13.34 6.91 8.56
CA ARG A 127 14.59 7.60 8.18
C ARG A 127 15.65 7.50 9.28
N GLU A 128 15.28 7.78 10.53
CA GLU A 128 16.20 7.71 11.66
C GLU A 128 16.68 6.28 11.93
N LYS A 129 15.77 5.29 11.89
CA LYS A 129 16.09 3.87 12.06
C LYS A 129 17.13 3.39 11.03
N HIS A 130 17.03 3.89 9.80
CA HIS A 130 17.87 3.48 8.68
C HIS A 130 18.87 4.56 8.25
N ARG A 131 19.23 5.48 9.13
CA ARG A 131 20.13 6.61 8.84
C ARG A 131 21.40 6.17 8.11
N ALA A 132 22.06 5.14 8.60
CA ALA A 132 23.32 4.65 8.02
C ALA A 132 23.19 4.16 6.55
N ARG A 133 21.98 3.82 6.12
CA ARG A 133 21.69 3.40 4.72
C ARG A 133 21.35 4.56 3.80
N LEU A 134 21.16 5.75 4.35
CA LEU A 134 20.85 6.98 3.63
C LEU A 134 22.03 7.94 3.58
N GLU A 135 22.95 7.83 4.53
CA GLU A 135 24.16 8.65 4.60
C GLU A 135 25.08 8.43 3.39
N GLY A 136 25.56 9.53 2.81
CA GLY A 136 26.47 9.49 1.66
C GLY A 136 25.78 9.28 0.31
N LEU A 137 24.48 9.01 0.27
CA LEU A 137 23.72 8.96 -0.97
C LEU A 137 23.44 10.38 -1.49
N ASP A 138 23.36 10.53 -2.81
CA ASP A 138 22.82 11.76 -3.35
C ASP A 138 21.33 11.93 -3.00
N PRO A 139 20.77 13.15 -3.06
CA PRO A 139 19.39 13.42 -2.61
C PRO A 139 18.32 12.62 -3.35
N ALA A 140 18.53 12.25 -4.62
CA ALA A 140 17.57 11.48 -5.39
C ALA A 140 17.60 10.01 -4.98
N ASP A 141 18.78 9.45 -4.79
CA ASP A 141 18.97 8.07 -4.32
C ASP A 141 18.53 7.91 -2.86
N ALA A 142 18.82 8.88 -1.99
CA ALA A 142 18.31 8.88 -0.62
C ALA A 142 16.78 8.87 -0.57
N HIS A 143 16.12 9.65 -1.44
CA HIS A 143 14.66 9.66 -1.56
C HIS A 143 14.12 8.32 -2.07
N ARG A 144 14.71 7.74 -3.12
CA ARG A 144 14.35 6.42 -3.63
C ARG A 144 14.47 5.36 -2.53
N ARG A 145 15.62 5.32 -1.87
CA ARG A 145 15.92 4.39 -0.77
C ARG A 145 14.93 4.53 0.38
N LEU A 146 14.58 5.74 0.79
CA LEU A 146 13.61 5.94 1.86
C LEU A 146 12.20 5.51 1.44
N CYS A 147 11.81 5.64 0.18
CA CYS A 147 10.55 5.08 -0.32
C CYS A 147 10.51 3.55 -0.16
N GLU A 148 11.60 2.86 -0.49
CA GLU A 148 11.74 1.40 -0.36
C GLU A 148 11.72 0.96 1.11
N LEU A 149 12.55 1.59 1.94
CA LEU A 149 12.62 1.32 3.38
C LEU A 149 11.28 1.56 4.08
N ASN A 150 10.57 2.62 3.69
CA ASN A 150 9.23 2.88 4.22
C ASN A 150 8.28 1.71 3.93
N VAL A 151 8.26 1.18 2.72
CA VAL A 151 7.41 0.01 2.40
C VAL A 151 7.79 -1.18 3.28
N VAL A 152 9.06 -1.51 3.39
CA VAL A 152 9.53 -2.67 4.19
C VAL A 152 9.13 -2.53 5.66
N GLU A 153 9.26 -1.33 6.23
CA GLU A 153 8.83 -1.07 7.61
C GLU A 153 7.31 -1.12 7.77
N GLN A 154 6.52 -0.70 6.77
CA GLN A 154 5.07 -0.81 6.87
C GLN A 154 4.60 -2.28 6.74
N VAL A 155 5.26 -3.12 5.95
CA VAL A 155 5.01 -4.58 5.96
C VAL A 155 5.29 -5.16 7.34
N TRP A 156 6.41 -4.76 7.98
CA TRP A 156 6.73 -5.15 9.35
C TRP A 156 5.63 -4.73 10.34
N ASN A 157 5.14 -3.50 10.23
CA ASN A 157 4.08 -3.00 11.09
C ASN A 157 2.78 -3.77 10.90
N VAL A 158 2.34 -4.02 9.66
CA VAL A 158 1.15 -4.83 9.36
C VAL A 158 1.28 -6.22 9.95
N ALA A 159 2.42 -6.89 9.74
CA ALA A 159 2.69 -8.23 10.24
C ALA A 159 2.61 -8.34 11.78
N ASN A 160 3.01 -7.28 12.49
CA ASN A 160 3.01 -7.23 13.94
C ASN A 160 1.68 -6.78 14.56
N THR A 161 0.62 -6.64 13.76
CA THR A 161 -0.73 -6.44 14.30
C THR A 161 -1.29 -7.73 14.90
N THR A 162 -2.18 -7.60 15.88
CA THR A 162 -2.93 -8.74 16.42
C THR A 162 -3.75 -9.43 15.33
N VAL A 163 -4.31 -8.69 14.39
CA VAL A 163 -5.10 -9.21 13.26
C VAL A 163 -4.31 -10.23 12.44
N VAL A 164 -3.09 -9.89 12.04
CA VAL A 164 -2.25 -10.76 11.20
C VAL A 164 -1.70 -11.92 12.03
N ARG A 165 -1.21 -11.65 13.24
CA ARG A 165 -0.66 -12.68 14.13
C ARG A 165 -1.69 -13.73 14.49
N ASP A 166 -2.92 -13.32 14.83
CA ASP A 166 -4.01 -14.23 15.14
C ASP A 166 -4.44 -15.03 13.90
N ALA A 167 -4.44 -14.41 12.71
CA ALA A 167 -4.69 -15.11 11.46
C ALA A 167 -3.66 -16.22 11.21
N TRP A 168 -2.38 -15.93 11.36
CA TRP A 168 -1.32 -16.94 11.22
C TRP A 168 -1.39 -18.02 12.31
N ALA A 169 -1.64 -17.64 13.57
CA ALA A 169 -1.75 -18.58 14.68
C ALA A 169 -2.87 -19.62 14.51
N ARG A 170 -3.98 -19.26 13.85
CA ARG A 170 -5.08 -20.18 13.51
C ARG A 170 -4.89 -20.92 12.18
N GLY A 171 -3.72 -20.76 11.52
CA GLY A 171 -3.42 -21.43 10.26
C GLY A 171 -4.13 -20.83 9.04
N GLN A 172 -4.63 -19.60 9.10
CA GLN A 172 -5.23 -18.93 7.94
C GLN A 172 -4.14 -18.62 6.90
N SER A 173 -4.40 -19.02 5.65
CA SER A 173 -3.52 -18.65 4.54
C SER A 173 -3.57 -17.13 4.34
N LEU A 174 -2.49 -16.45 4.69
CA LEU A 174 -2.34 -15.00 4.57
C LEU A 174 -0.87 -14.67 4.31
N ALA A 175 -0.60 -14.08 3.16
CA ALA A 175 0.73 -13.59 2.79
C ALA A 175 0.78 -12.07 2.73
N LEU A 176 1.85 -11.49 3.26
CA LEU A 176 2.14 -10.06 3.20
C LEU A 176 3.21 -9.81 2.14
N HIS A 177 3.09 -8.72 1.40
CA HIS A 177 4.01 -8.34 0.34
C HIS A 177 4.39 -6.87 0.44
N GLY A 178 5.64 -6.55 0.09
CA GLY A 178 6.11 -5.16 -0.03
C GLY A 178 6.55 -4.86 -1.46
N TRP A 179 5.81 -3.97 -2.13
CA TRP A 179 6.07 -3.57 -3.50
C TRP A 179 6.30 -2.07 -3.63
N ILE A 180 7.01 -1.66 -4.68
CA ILE A 180 7.15 -0.26 -5.03
C ILE A 180 6.83 -0.01 -6.49
N TYR A 181 6.08 1.05 -6.77
CA TYR A 181 5.64 1.42 -8.11
C TYR A 181 6.53 2.50 -8.71
N GLY A 182 7.01 2.26 -9.92
CA GLY A 182 7.76 3.23 -10.72
C GLY A 182 6.84 4.16 -11.49
N LEU A 183 6.79 5.44 -11.13
CA LEU A 183 6.01 6.44 -11.88
C LEU A 183 6.59 6.73 -13.28
N ALA A 184 7.86 6.44 -13.49
CA ALA A 184 8.55 6.73 -14.75
C ALA A 184 8.36 5.62 -15.80
N ASP A 185 8.21 4.37 -15.35
CA ASP A 185 8.11 3.19 -16.20
C ASP A 185 6.76 2.47 -16.12
N GLY A 186 5.96 2.79 -15.10
CA GLY A 186 4.66 2.16 -14.87
C GLY A 186 4.76 0.72 -14.33
N LEU A 187 5.92 0.32 -13.79
CA LEU A 187 6.15 -1.04 -13.33
C LEU A 187 6.09 -1.17 -11.81
N LEU A 188 5.66 -2.34 -11.33
CA LEU A 188 5.79 -2.77 -9.96
C LEU A 188 7.10 -3.54 -9.77
N HIS A 189 7.80 -3.23 -8.68
CA HIS A 189 9.01 -3.92 -8.26
C HIS A 189 8.77 -4.57 -6.90
N ASP A 190 9.05 -5.87 -6.80
CA ASP A 190 9.02 -6.61 -5.52
C ASP A 190 10.28 -6.28 -4.72
N LEU A 191 10.09 -5.83 -3.48
CA LEU A 191 11.19 -5.53 -2.56
C LEU A 191 11.71 -6.77 -1.80
N GLY A 192 11.18 -7.95 -2.10
CA GLY A 192 11.62 -9.20 -1.49
C GLY A 192 11.21 -9.37 -0.02
N VAL A 193 10.30 -8.55 0.49
CA VAL A 193 9.78 -8.61 1.86
C VAL A 193 8.43 -9.35 1.87
N THR A 194 8.44 -10.62 1.47
CA THR A 194 7.24 -11.47 1.53
C THR A 194 7.29 -12.38 2.75
N ALA A 195 6.21 -12.39 3.55
CA ALA A 195 6.05 -13.27 4.71
C ALA A 195 4.67 -13.93 4.69
N ALA A 196 4.63 -15.26 4.83
CA ALA A 196 3.40 -16.05 4.92
C ALA A 196 3.16 -16.64 6.31
N GLY A 197 3.98 -16.26 7.29
CA GLY A 197 3.90 -16.70 8.68
C GLY A 197 4.90 -15.92 9.54
N GLU A 198 4.74 -16.05 10.86
CA GLU A 198 5.60 -15.37 11.84
C GLU A 198 7.08 -15.80 11.71
N ALA A 199 7.32 -17.07 11.40
CA ALA A 199 8.67 -17.62 11.26
C ALA A 199 9.46 -17.00 10.10
N ASP A 200 8.78 -16.57 9.03
CA ASP A 200 9.41 -16.01 7.83
C ASP A 200 9.73 -14.53 7.97
N LEU A 201 8.98 -13.82 8.81
CA LEU A 201 8.94 -12.36 8.85
C LEU A 201 10.30 -11.72 9.08
N SER A 202 11.00 -12.12 10.14
CA SER A 202 12.30 -11.51 10.51
C SER A 202 13.36 -11.73 9.43
N ALA A 203 13.40 -12.93 8.85
CA ALA A 203 14.34 -13.26 7.79
C ALA A 203 13.99 -12.51 6.47
N ALA A 204 12.72 -12.39 6.12
CA ALA A 204 12.29 -11.65 4.95
C ALA A 204 12.61 -10.15 5.08
N TRP A 205 12.31 -9.57 6.25
CA TRP A 205 12.64 -8.18 6.56
C TRP A 205 14.16 -7.93 6.47
N ALA A 206 14.97 -8.76 7.11
CA ALA A 206 16.42 -8.60 7.11
C ALA A 206 17.00 -8.69 5.69
N ARG A 207 16.59 -9.69 4.90
CA ARG A 207 17.01 -9.82 3.50
C ARG A 207 16.64 -8.59 2.66
N ALA A 208 15.41 -8.10 2.78
CA ALA A 208 14.95 -6.93 2.04
C ALA A 208 15.77 -5.67 2.39
N VAL A 209 16.00 -5.44 3.69
CA VAL A 209 16.81 -4.31 4.17
C VAL A 209 18.27 -4.45 3.72
N ASP A 210 18.85 -5.65 3.74
CA ASP A 210 20.25 -5.88 3.33
C ASP A 210 20.43 -5.78 1.81
N ALA A 211 19.45 -6.18 1.02
CA ALA A 211 19.47 -6.03 -0.44
C ALA A 211 19.53 -4.56 -0.90
N MET A 212 19.07 -3.64 -0.06
CA MET A 212 19.13 -2.20 -0.33
C MET A 212 20.56 -1.62 -0.12
N GLY A 213 21.53 -2.41 0.37
CA GLY A 213 22.91 -1.99 0.58
C GLY A 213 23.09 -1.09 1.80
N ARG A 214 24.34 -0.81 2.12
CA ARG A 214 24.74 0.21 3.09
C ARG A 214 24.92 1.54 2.41
#